data_d4d5971022028a38ab6a6386bcad8fb3
#
_entry.id   d4d5971022028a38ab6a6386bcad8fb3
#
_cell.length_a   1.000
_cell.length_b   1.000
_cell.length_c   1.000
_cell.angle_alpha   90.00
_cell.angle_beta   90.00
_cell.angle_gamma   90.00
#
_symmetry.space_group_name_H-M   'P 1'
#
loop_
_entity.id
_entity.type
_entity.pdbx_description
1 polymer ?
#
loop_
_entity_poly.entity_id
_entity_poly.type
_entity_poly.pdbx_seq_one_letter_code
_entity_poly.pdbx_strand_id
1 'polypeptide(L)'
;AEASEDLLPIFDQLKKAGIKTGVAILPTTYPGLIKKYLEVADHALIFAGNLGQQGAKADILQAEKVKIIRSIKPDIEIGWDGGANLTNVRALANYEVNVINVGSALSQPEDKKAAYEALVTEAKKRGVFLWAA
;
A
#
# COMPACT_ATOMS: atom_id res chain seq x y z
N ALA A 1 -11.98 -0.37 -4.27
CA ALA A 1 -12.60 -1.64 -4.66
C ALA A 1 -14.07 -1.73 -4.20
N GLU A 2 -14.40 -0.98 -3.18
CA GLU A 2 -15.72 -1.00 -2.52
C GLU A 2 -16.74 -0.04 -3.17
N ALA A 3 -16.42 0.52 -4.35
CA ALA A 3 -17.37 1.30 -5.15
C ALA A 3 -18.54 0.42 -5.61
N SER A 4 -19.72 1.02 -5.73
CA SER A 4 -20.94 0.32 -6.15
C SER A 4 -20.97 -0.01 -7.65
N GLU A 5 -20.16 0.74 -8.44
CA GLU A 5 -20.11 0.55 -9.88
C GLU A 5 -19.08 -0.50 -10.30
N ASP A 6 -19.30 -1.13 -11.47
CA ASP A 6 -18.28 -1.98 -12.08
C ASP A 6 -17.15 -1.11 -12.67
N LEU A 7 -15.94 -1.30 -12.18
CA LEU A 7 -14.77 -0.50 -12.56
C LEU A 7 -14.16 -0.94 -13.92
N LEU A 8 -14.48 -2.12 -14.44
CA LEU A 8 -13.85 -2.65 -15.66
C LEU A 8 -14.06 -1.75 -16.88
N PRO A 9 -15.26 -1.20 -17.14
CA PRO A 9 -15.47 -0.29 -18.27
C PRO A 9 -14.65 1.01 -18.15
N ILE A 10 -14.50 1.52 -16.91
CA ILE A 10 -13.71 2.72 -16.63
C ILE A 10 -12.22 2.43 -16.86
N PHE A 11 -11.73 1.30 -16.39
CA PHE A 11 -10.35 0.88 -16.60
C PHE A 11 -10.02 0.71 -18.09
N ASP A 12 -10.93 0.14 -18.88
CA ASP A 12 -10.76 -0.01 -20.32
C ASP A 12 -10.65 1.35 -21.01
N GLN A 13 -11.51 2.31 -20.67
CA GLN A 13 -11.45 3.68 -21.22
C GLN A 13 -10.14 4.38 -20.88
N LEU A 14 -9.69 4.31 -19.62
CA LEU A 14 -8.46 4.93 -19.17
C LEU A 14 -7.25 4.32 -19.88
N LYS A 15 -7.20 3.00 -20.00
CA LYS A 15 -6.12 2.29 -20.71
C LYS A 15 -6.05 2.65 -22.19
N LYS A 16 -7.19 2.78 -22.87
CA LYS A 16 -7.24 3.26 -24.26
C LYS A 16 -6.68 4.67 -24.42
N ALA A 17 -6.79 5.50 -23.37
CA ALA A 17 -6.19 6.82 -23.30
C ALA A 17 -4.71 6.84 -22.83
N GLY A 18 -4.09 5.66 -22.63
CA GLY A 18 -2.72 5.55 -22.14
C GLY A 18 -2.55 5.86 -20.65
N ILE A 19 -3.64 5.88 -19.88
CA ILE A 19 -3.63 6.20 -18.44
C ILE A 19 -3.56 4.90 -17.64
N LYS A 20 -2.65 4.82 -16.69
CA LYS A 20 -2.54 3.72 -15.74
C LYS A 20 -3.72 3.72 -14.78
N THR A 21 -4.16 2.53 -14.40
CA THR A 21 -5.30 2.32 -13.50
C THR A 21 -4.88 1.67 -12.20
N GLY A 22 -5.56 2.01 -11.11
CA GLY A 22 -5.30 1.41 -9.81
C GLY A 22 -6.58 1.14 -9.03
N VAL A 23 -6.50 0.21 -8.09
CA VAL A 23 -7.58 -0.11 -7.17
C VAL A 23 -7.11 -0.02 -5.73
N ALA A 24 -7.83 0.72 -4.89
CA ALA A 24 -7.61 0.74 -3.45
C ALA A 24 -8.46 -0.35 -2.77
N ILE A 25 -7.92 -0.93 -1.70
CA ILE A 25 -8.50 -2.08 -0.99
C ILE A 25 -8.56 -1.73 0.49
N LEU A 26 -9.76 -1.72 1.06
CA LEU A 26 -9.98 -1.48 2.48
C LEU A 26 -9.49 -2.66 3.36
N PRO A 27 -9.26 -2.44 4.66
CA PRO A 27 -8.86 -3.50 5.59
C PRO A 27 -9.80 -4.69 5.59
N THR A 28 -11.10 -4.44 5.45
CA THR A 28 -12.17 -5.47 5.48
C THR A 28 -12.33 -6.23 4.16
N THR A 29 -11.68 -5.81 3.08
CA THR A 29 -11.84 -6.44 1.76
C THR A 29 -10.75 -7.47 1.49
N TYR A 30 -11.16 -8.72 1.24
CA TYR A 30 -10.26 -9.79 0.82
C TYR A 30 -9.89 -9.64 -0.66
N PRO A 31 -8.60 -9.65 -1.05
CA PRO A 31 -8.18 -9.40 -2.44
C PRO A 31 -8.78 -10.38 -3.46
N GLY A 32 -9.05 -11.63 -3.07
CA GLY A 32 -9.66 -12.61 -3.95
C GLY A 32 -11.05 -12.23 -4.46
N LEU A 33 -11.81 -11.43 -3.68
CA LEU A 33 -13.14 -10.96 -4.09
C LEU A 33 -13.10 -9.96 -5.24
N ILE A 34 -11.97 -9.29 -5.40
CA ILE A 34 -11.77 -8.26 -6.43
C ILE A 34 -10.76 -8.70 -7.49
N LYS A 35 -10.55 -10.01 -7.62
CA LYS A 35 -9.60 -10.60 -8.56
C LYS A 35 -9.72 -10.01 -9.97
N LYS A 36 -10.96 -9.86 -10.50
CA LYS A 36 -11.22 -9.29 -11.83
C LYS A 36 -10.63 -7.88 -12.04
N TYR A 37 -10.58 -7.07 -10.98
CA TYR A 37 -9.97 -5.74 -11.05
C TYR A 37 -8.44 -5.80 -10.93
N LEU A 38 -7.92 -6.66 -10.04
CA LEU A 38 -6.49 -6.83 -9.86
C LEU A 38 -5.80 -7.35 -11.11
N GLU A 39 -6.43 -8.26 -11.86
CA GLU A 39 -5.89 -8.82 -13.10
C GLU A 39 -5.63 -7.75 -14.17
N VAL A 40 -6.41 -6.69 -14.18
CA VAL A 40 -6.32 -5.62 -15.18
C VAL A 40 -5.70 -4.33 -14.66
N ALA A 41 -5.66 -4.08 -13.35
CA ALA A 41 -5.07 -2.88 -12.76
C ALA A 41 -3.54 -2.85 -12.91
N ASP A 42 -2.97 -1.66 -12.98
CA ASP A 42 -1.52 -1.43 -12.94
C ASP A 42 -1.01 -1.27 -11.52
N HIS A 43 -1.88 -0.84 -10.60
CA HIS A 43 -1.56 -0.56 -9.19
C HIS A 43 -2.65 -1.08 -8.25
N ALA A 44 -2.23 -1.60 -7.09
CA ALA A 44 -3.11 -1.96 -5.99
C ALA A 44 -2.67 -1.25 -4.71
N LEU A 45 -3.52 -0.38 -4.16
CA LEU A 45 -3.26 0.33 -2.91
C LEU A 45 -3.90 -0.42 -1.74
N ILE A 46 -3.09 -0.92 -0.82
CA ILE A 46 -3.54 -1.50 0.45
C ILE A 46 -3.73 -0.35 1.44
N PHE A 47 -4.98 -0.11 1.84
CA PHE A 47 -5.28 0.84 2.91
C PHE A 47 -5.23 0.11 4.25
N ALA A 48 -4.44 0.62 5.20
CA ALA A 48 -4.17 -0.02 6.48
C ALA A 48 -4.43 0.89 7.70
N GLY A 49 -5.02 2.05 7.45
CA GLY A 49 -5.44 3.00 8.49
C GLY A 49 -6.93 2.94 8.78
N ASN A 50 -7.40 3.89 9.55
CA ASN A 50 -8.82 4.14 9.75
C ASN A 50 -9.29 5.23 8.79
N LEU A 51 -10.33 4.97 8.02
CA LEU A 51 -10.90 5.97 7.10
C LEU A 51 -11.30 7.23 7.86
N GLY A 52 -10.89 8.39 7.31
CA GLY A 52 -11.17 9.70 7.89
C GLY A 52 -10.32 10.10 9.11
N GLN A 53 -9.38 9.25 9.53
CA GLN A 53 -8.47 9.56 10.64
C GLN A 53 -7.03 9.72 10.12
N GLN A 54 -6.51 10.93 10.22
CA GLN A 54 -5.10 11.20 9.93
C GLN A 54 -4.21 10.77 11.11
N GLY A 55 -3.08 10.09 10.81
CA GLY A 55 -2.13 9.64 11.85
C GLY A 55 -2.58 8.38 12.63
N ALA A 56 -3.57 7.66 12.12
CA ALA A 56 -3.97 6.38 12.69
C ALA A 56 -2.81 5.36 12.66
N LYS A 57 -2.82 4.43 13.62
CA LYS A 57 -1.89 3.30 13.65
C LYS A 57 -2.11 2.42 12.43
N ALA A 58 -1.01 1.95 11.82
CA ALA A 58 -1.08 0.96 10.76
C ALA A 58 -1.57 -0.39 11.31
N ASP A 59 -2.54 -1.00 10.66
CA ASP A 59 -2.80 -2.43 10.82
C ASP A 59 -1.82 -3.22 9.93
N ILE A 60 -0.69 -3.61 10.50
CA ILE A 60 0.38 -4.28 9.74
C ILE A 60 -0.03 -5.65 9.19
N LEU A 61 -1.08 -6.29 9.74
CA LEU A 61 -1.60 -7.55 9.23
C LEU A 61 -2.14 -7.41 7.80
N GLN A 62 -2.50 -6.19 7.39
CA GLN A 62 -2.90 -5.92 6.02
C GLN A 62 -1.78 -6.19 5.00
N ALA A 63 -0.51 -6.25 5.43
CA ALA A 63 0.62 -6.58 4.57
C ALA A 63 0.55 -8.05 4.04
N GLU A 64 -0.17 -8.94 4.71
CA GLU A 64 -0.40 -10.30 4.19
C GLU A 64 -1.17 -10.29 2.86
N LYS A 65 -1.91 -9.23 2.55
CA LYS A 65 -2.59 -9.06 1.26
C LYS A 65 -1.61 -9.00 0.09
N VAL A 66 -0.37 -8.56 0.33
CA VAL A 66 0.67 -8.50 -0.71
C VAL A 66 0.85 -9.86 -1.39
N LYS A 67 0.98 -10.94 -0.60
CA LYS A 67 1.14 -12.30 -1.13
C LYS A 67 -0.06 -12.73 -1.98
N ILE A 68 -1.27 -12.40 -1.52
CA ILE A 68 -2.51 -12.74 -2.23
C ILE A 68 -2.59 -11.98 -3.55
N ILE A 69 -2.31 -10.67 -3.52
CA ILE A 69 -2.31 -9.82 -4.72
C ILE A 69 -1.26 -10.32 -5.72
N ARG A 70 -0.04 -10.63 -5.26
CA ARG A 70 1.03 -11.19 -6.11
C ARG A 70 0.67 -12.54 -6.72
N SER A 71 -0.09 -13.37 -6.02
CA SER A 71 -0.57 -14.64 -6.59
C SER A 71 -1.60 -14.46 -7.70
N ILE A 72 -2.31 -13.32 -7.73
CA ILE A 72 -3.28 -12.96 -8.78
C ILE A 72 -2.56 -12.29 -9.96
N LYS A 73 -1.71 -11.31 -9.68
CA LYS A 73 -0.93 -10.57 -10.69
C LYS A 73 0.48 -10.30 -10.16
N PRO A 74 1.48 -11.10 -10.57
CA PRO A 74 2.84 -11.04 -10.02
C PRO A 74 3.57 -9.71 -10.22
N ASP A 75 3.28 -8.99 -11.29
CA ASP A 75 3.95 -7.76 -11.71
C ASP A 75 3.20 -6.47 -11.32
N ILE A 76 2.06 -6.57 -10.62
CA ILE A 76 1.30 -5.38 -10.19
C ILE A 76 2.12 -4.53 -9.20
N GLU A 77 2.12 -3.21 -9.38
CA GLU A 77 2.69 -2.31 -8.39
C GLU A 77 1.81 -2.26 -7.14
N ILE A 78 2.39 -2.50 -5.95
CA ILE A 78 1.66 -2.52 -4.69
C ILE A 78 2.03 -1.29 -3.87
N GLY A 79 1.02 -0.48 -3.53
CA GLY A 79 1.09 0.65 -2.63
C GLY A 79 0.57 0.33 -1.24
N TRP A 80 1.06 1.05 -0.26
CA TRP A 80 0.59 1.06 1.12
C TRP A 80 0.18 2.47 1.52
N ASP A 81 -0.98 2.60 2.16
CA ASP A 81 -1.43 3.84 2.77
C ASP A 81 -2.02 3.57 4.16
N GLY A 82 -1.57 4.33 5.14
CA GLY A 82 -2.03 4.27 6.52
C GLY A 82 -0.92 3.93 7.51
N GLY A 83 -0.57 4.89 8.36
CA GLY A 83 0.26 4.75 9.54
C GLY A 83 1.71 4.30 9.33
N ALA A 84 2.25 4.43 8.11
CA ALA A 84 3.66 4.13 7.83
C ALA A 84 4.60 5.09 8.59
N ASN A 85 5.61 4.54 9.25
CA ASN A 85 6.56 5.28 10.08
C ASN A 85 7.87 4.47 10.25
N LEU A 86 8.84 5.00 11.00
CA LEU A 86 10.15 4.38 11.21
C LEU A 86 10.08 2.98 11.84
N THR A 87 9.03 2.66 12.61
CA THR A 87 8.94 1.35 13.28
C THR A 87 8.43 0.23 12.38
N ASN A 88 7.78 0.57 11.25
CA ASN A 88 7.15 -0.43 10.38
C ASN A 88 7.59 -0.37 8.90
N VAL A 89 8.22 0.74 8.44
CA VAL A 89 8.61 0.92 7.04
C VAL A 89 9.52 -0.21 6.52
N ARG A 90 10.42 -0.72 7.36
CA ARG A 90 11.29 -1.86 7.03
C ARG A 90 10.49 -3.15 6.81
N ALA A 91 9.51 -3.42 7.66
CA ALA A 91 8.64 -4.58 7.51
C ALA A 91 7.84 -4.49 6.21
N LEU A 92 7.27 -3.31 5.88
CA LEU A 92 6.55 -3.08 4.63
C LEU A 92 7.44 -3.30 3.41
N ALA A 93 8.69 -2.82 3.44
CA ALA A 93 9.66 -3.07 2.37
C ALA A 93 10.01 -4.56 2.24
N ASN A 94 10.11 -5.29 3.35
CA ASN A 94 10.36 -6.74 3.34
C ASN A 94 9.15 -7.55 2.86
N TYR A 95 7.92 -7.04 2.99
CA TYR A 95 6.71 -7.60 2.38
C TYR A 95 6.63 -7.30 0.86
N GLU A 96 7.63 -6.62 0.29
CA GLU A 96 7.68 -6.25 -1.13
C GLU A 96 6.60 -5.23 -1.55
N VAL A 97 6.22 -4.34 -0.63
CA VAL A 97 5.45 -3.14 -0.98
C VAL A 97 6.35 -2.23 -1.82
N ASN A 98 5.88 -1.82 -2.98
CA ASN A 98 6.66 -1.02 -3.94
C ASN A 98 6.63 0.47 -3.59
N VAL A 99 5.47 0.98 -3.16
CA VAL A 99 5.24 2.39 -2.85
C VAL A 99 4.66 2.51 -1.45
N ILE A 100 5.30 3.26 -0.57
CA ILE A 100 4.83 3.49 0.80
C ILE A 100 4.45 4.97 0.94
N ASN A 101 3.17 5.25 1.09
CA ASN A 101 2.67 6.59 1.35
C ASN A 101 2.88 6.94 2.82
N VAL A 102 3.58 8.04 3.08
CA VAL A 102 3.90 8.50 4.43
C VAL A 102 3.33 9.89 4.64
N GLY A 103 2.42 10.02 5.58
CA GLY A 103 1.80 11.29 5.97
C GLY A 103 2.42 11.88 7.24
N SER A 104 1.84 11.58 8.39
CA SER A 104 2.18 12.21 9.69
C SER A 104 3.64 12.05 10.10
N ALA A 105 4.27 10.92 9.79
CA ALA A 105 5.68 10.70 10.10
C ALA A 105 6.64 11.63 9.33
N LEU A 106 6.17 12.29 8.27
CA LEU A 106 6.92 13.33 7.55
C LEU A 106 6.42 14.75 7.85
N SER A 107 5.13 14.91 8.14
CA SER A 107 4.55 16.25 8.36
C SER A 107 4.75 16.80 9.77
N GLN A 108 4.85 15.93 10.78
CA GLN A 108 4.99 16.32 12.18
C GLN A 108 6.41 16.73 12.61
N PRO A 109 7.50 16.05 12.18
CA PRO A 109 8.85 16.47 12.55
C PRO A 109 9.20 17.88 12.03
N GLU A 110 9.98 18.64 12.81
CA GLU A 110 10.51 19.94 12.39
C GLU A 110 11.44 19.79 11.19
N ASP A 111 12.39 18.86 11.26
CA ASP A 111 13.29 18.53 10.16
C ASP A 111 12.70 17.39 9.29
N LYS A 112 11.94 17.79 8.30
CA LYS A 112 11.29 16.86 7.35
C LYS A 112 12.29 16.12 6.47
N LYS A 113 13.44 16.75 6.17
CA LYS A 113 14.50 16.14 5.36
C LYS A 113 15.16 15.00 6.14
N ALA A 114 15.55 15.24 7.38
CA ALA A 114 16.10 14.20 8.24
C ALA A 114 15.12 13.06 8.47
N ALA A 115 13.83 13.37 8.68
CA ALA A 115 12.78 12.35 8.81
C ALA A 115 12.64 11.49 7.54
N TYR A 116 12.67 12.09 6.37
CA TYR A 116 12.63 11.38 5.09
C TYR A 116 13.86 10.48 4.90
N GLU A 117 15.07 11.00 5.14
CA GLU A 117 16.32 10.24 5.02
C GLU A 117 16.35 9.05 5.98
N ALA A 118 15.86 9.23 7.19
CA ALA A 118 15.73 8.14 8.18
C ALA A 118 14.77 7.03 7.69
N LEU A 119 13.61 7.40 7.16
CA LEU A 119 12.64 6.45 6.59
C LEU A 119 13.23 5.67 5.41
N VAL A 120 13.89 6.36 4.48
CA VAL A 120 14.55 5.72 3.33
C VAL A 120 15.65 4.76 3.78
N THR A 121 16.46 5.18 4.75
CA THR A 121 17.53 4.36 5.32
C THR A 121 16.94 3.10 5.97
N GLU A 122 15.88 3.23 6.75
CA GLU A 122 15.23 2.11 7.42
C GLU A 122 14.58 1.15 6.40
N ALA A 123 13.88 1.67 5.40
CA ALA A 123 13.25 0.88 4.34
C ALA A 123 14.26 0.02 3.54
N LYS A 124 15.49 0.49 3.39
CA LYS A 124 16.56 -0.21 2.66
C LYS A 124 17.23 -1.34 3.44
N LYS A 125 17.04 -1.41 4.74
CA LYS A 125 17.63 -2.48 5.56
C LYS A 125 17.00 -3.82 5.21
N ARG A 126 17.84 -4.80 4.87
CA ARG A 126 17.43 -6.19 4.61
C ARG A 126 17.56 -7.04 5.88
N GLY A 127 16.83 -8.14 5.93
CA GLY A 127 16.93 -9.14 7.01
C GLY A 127 15.68 -9.28 7.86
N VAL A 128 15.69 -10.28 8.75
CA VAL A 128 14.55 -10.60 9.62
C VAL A 128 14.30 -9.43 10.58
N PHE A 129 13.06 -8.96 10.61
CA PHE A 129 12.58 -8.03 11.62
C PHE A 129 12.12 -8.85 12.82
N LEU A 130 12.92 -8.89 13.88
CA LEU A 130 12.48 -9.42 15.16
C LEU A 130 11.67 -8.30 15.84
N TRP A 131 10.40 -8.53 16.05
CA TRP A 131 9.61 -7.67 16.92
C TRP A 131 10.23 -7.75 18.30
N ALA A 132 10.80 -6.65 18.79
CA ALA A 132 11.14 -6.54 20.20
C ALA A 132 9.82 -6.64 20.97
N ALA A 133 9.74 -7.64 21.81
CA ALA A 133 8.60 -7.86 22.68
C ALA A 133 8.46 -6.71 23.70
#